data_9cfc410f97322f35e8d028b09fe066c1
#
_entry.id   9cfc410f97322f35e8d028b09fe066c1
#
_cell.length_a   1.000
_cell.length_b   1.000
_cell.length_c   1.000
_cell.angle_alpha   90.00
_cell.angle_beta   90.00
_cell.angle_gamma   90.00
#
_symmetry.space_group_name_H-M   'P 1'
#
loop_
_entity.id
_entity.type
_entity.pdbx_description
1 polymer ?
#
loop_
_entity_poly.entity_id
_entity_poly.type
_entity_poly.pdbx_seq_one_letter_code
_entity_poly.pdbx_strand_id
1 'polypeptide(L)'
;MLDIKKVYHLMGEQTIPIFLSAIQFQPWVHHYLLATKKTEYSANYVVKALQNRQISAEVRLIGAENAAVSFRLLNESISEILDDTNKEEAPSAFNITGGTKPMSFIALLLGNKRPWLAPFYLDSIGRKMLWLKDYSETELEEKIELKDFIALCGMEISNEDISEPSEKLLDLMYQNVTVIQRSQEKFASCIQKNGKKTQNPKDSFQQFLAELSENMSKKHIQSWKPLWNEYTATESSWQQQA
;
A
#
# COMPACT_ATOMS: atom_id res chain seq x y z
N MET A 1 -10.70 22.77 2.25
CA MET A 1 -10.57 21.29 2.25
C MET A 1 -11.92 20.72 2.67
N LEU A 2 -12.49 19.75 1.95
CA LEU A 2 -13.75 19.11 2.36
C LEU A 2 -13.52 18.42 3.72
N ASP A 3 -14.48 18.56 4.64
CA ASP A 3 -14.46 17.88 5.95
C ASP A 3 -14.81 16.39 5.77
N ILE A 4 -13.88 15.64 5.17
CA ILE A 4 -14.05 14.22 4.84
C ILE A 4 -14.27 13.41 6.11
N LYS A 5 -15.31 12.58 6.13
CA LYS A 5 -15.66 11.70 7.26
C LYS A 5 -15.34 10.23 6.96
N LYS A 6 -15.40 9.83 5.71
CA LYS A 6 -15.20 8.44 5.28
C LYS A 6 -14.35 8.40 4.03
N VAL A 7 -13.48 7.40 3.93
CA VAL A 7 -12.67 7.17 2.73
C VAL A 7 -12.84 5.73 2.28
N TYR A 8 -13.18 5.54 1.02
CA TYR A 8 -13.27 4.24 0.37
C TYR A 8 -12.02 4.03 -0.47
N HIS A 9 -11.41 2.85 -0.38
CA HIS A 9 -10.21 2.50 -1.12
C HIS A 9 -10.44 1.25 -1.95
N LEU A 10 -10.24 1.31 -3.26
CA LEU A 10 -10.21 0.12 -4.09
C LEU A 10 -8.91 -0.65 -3.82
N MET A 11 -9.04 -1.91 -3.40
CA MET A 11 -7.88 -2.75 -3.11
C MET A 11 -7.39 -3.48 -4.35
N GLY A 12 -6.11 -3.31 -4.63
CA GLY A 12 -5.31 -4.14 -5.52
C GLY A 12 -4.34 -5.02 -4.74
N GLU A 13 -3.34 -5.56 -5.42
CA GLU A 13 -2.26 -6.32 -4.78
C GLU A 13 -1.25 -5.40 -4.06
N GLN A 14 -1.17 -4.13 -4.47
CA GLN A 14 -0.26 -3.13 -3.91
C GLN A 14 -0.89 -2.47 -2.67
N THR A 15 -0.27 -2.63 -1.52
CA THR A 15 -0.74 -2.10 -0.23
C THR A 15 -0.26 -0.67 0.03
N ILE A 16 0.97 -0.34 -0.38
CA ILE A 16 1.64 0.93 -0.08
C ILE A 16 0.86 2.15 -0.57
N PRO A 17 0.39 2.26 -1.84
CA PRO A 17 -0.35 3.43 -2.30
C PRO A 17 -1.65 3.65 -1.52
N ILE A 18 -2.29 2.57 -1.10
CA ILE A 18 -3.53 2.63 -0.32
C ILE A 18 -3.25 3.14 1.08
N PHE A 19 -2.28 2.56 1.76
CA PHE A 19 -1.88 2.99 3.10
C PHE A 19 -1.37 4.44 3.08
N LEU A 20 -0.49 4.79 2.13
CA LEU A 20 0.06 6.13 1.99
C LEU A 20 -1.04 7.18 1.81
N SER A 21 -2.09 6.88 1.02
CA SER A 21 -3.23 7.78 0.86
C SER A 21 -4.09 7.85 2.13
N ALA A 22 -4.26 6.73 2.84
CA ALA A 22 -5.10 6.69 4.03
C ALA A 22 -4.53 7.55 5.18
N ILE A 23 -3.23 7.50 5.39
CA ILE A 23 -2.57 8.28 6.47
C ILE A 23 -2.57 9.80 6.22
N GLN A 24 -2.94 10.28 5.02
CA GLN A 24 -3.08 11.72 4.74
C GLN A 24 -4.36 12.32 5.33
N PHE A 25 -5.30 11.48 5.76
CA PHE A 25 -6.55 11.94 6.35
C PHE A 25 -6.43 12.01 7.88
N GLN A 26 -7.30 12.79 8.48
CA GLN A 26 -7.33 12.94 9.94
C GLN A 26 -7.64 11.60 10.64
N PRO A 27 -7.11 11.34 11.85
CA PRO A 27 -7.26 10.04 12.53
C PRO A 27 -8.70 9.60 12.81
N TRP A 28 -9.64 10.54 12.88
CA TRP A 28 -11.07 10.24 13.10
C TRP A 28 -11.83 9.83 11.84
N VAL A 29 -11.18 9.91 10.67
CA VAL A 29 -11.78 9.47 9.40
C VAL A 29 -11.83 7.95 9.37
N HIS A 30 -12.98 7.39 9.00
CA HIS A 30 -13.13 5.94 8.87
C HIS A 30 -12.79 5.47 7.47
N HIS A 31 -11.99 4.41 7.36
CA HIS A 31 -11.51 3.87 6.08
C HIS A 31 -12.16 2.52 5.75
N TYR A 32 -12.78 2.43 4.57
CA TYR A 32 -13.36 1.21 4.01
C TYR A 32 -12.46 0.70 2.89
N LEU A 33 -11.90 -0.51 3.05
CA LEU A 33 -11.06 -1.15 2.04
C LEU A 33 -11.91 -2.12 1.22
N LEU A 34 -12.24 -1.74 -0.01
CA LEU A 34 -13.08 -2.50 -0.92
C LEU A 34 -12.23 -3.55 -1.63
N ALA A 35 -12.27 -4.78 -1.18
CA ALA A 35 -11.43 -5.87 -1.64
C ALA A 35 -12.25 -6.96 -2.33
N THR A 36 -11.66 -7.57 -3.36
CA THR A 36 -12.14 -8.87 -3.87
C THR A 36 -11.61 -9.99 -2.98
N LYS A 37 -12.16 -11.20 -3.12
CA LYS A 37 -11.63 -12.37 -2.40
C LYS A 37 -10.12 -12.57 -2.61
N LYS A 38 -9.63 -12.26 -3.81
CA LYS A 38 -8.19 -12.34 -4.15
C LYS A 38 -7.34 -11.32 -3.39
N THR A 39 -7.86 -10.13 -3.11
CA THR A 39 -7.11 -9.04 -2.49
C THR A 39 -7.45 -8.82 -1.00
N GLU A 40 -8.30 -9.68 -0.43
CA GLU A 40 -8.72 -9.61 0.97
C GLU A 40 -7.52 -9.68 1.95
N TYR A 41 -6.54 -10.54 1.67
CA TYR A 41 -5.33 -10.65 2.50
C TYR A 41 -4.52 -9.36 2.52
N SER A 42 -4.34 -8.72 1.35
CA SER A 42 -3.65 -7.43 1.23
C SER A 42 -4.41 -6.31 1.97
N ALA A 43 -5.75 -6.33 1.88
CA ALA A 43 -6.58 -5.38 2.60
C ALA A 43 -6.43 -5.53 4.12
N ASN A 44 -6.38 -6.77 4.63
CA ASN A 44 -6.18 -7.03 6.05
C ASN A 44 -4.81 -6.52 6.55
N TYR A 45 -3.75 -6.59 5.75
CA TYR A 45 -2.45 -6.01 6.10
C TYR A 45 -2.53 -4.49 6.20
N VAL A 46 -3.23 -3.83 5.28
CA VAL A 46 -3.44 -2.38 5.35
C VAL A 46 -4.27 -2.00 6.58
N VAL A 47 -5.35 -2.73 6.89
CA VAL A 47 -6.16 -2.50 8.11
C VAL A 47 -5.28 -2.60 9.35
N LYS A 48 -4.48 -3.66 9.47
CA LYS A 48 -3.57 -3.84 10.61
C LYS A 48 -2.58 -2.68 10.74
N ALA A 49 -1.96 -2.25 9.64
CA ALA A 49 -1.03 -1.13 9.64
C ALA A 49 -1.70 0.19 10.03
N LEU A 50 -2.94 0.45 9.58
CA LEU A 50 -3.73 1.62 9.97
C LEU A 50 -4.11 1.58 11.45
N GLN A 51 -4.53 0.43 11.96
CA GLN A 51 -4.85 0.23 13.38
C GLN A 51 -3.63 0.47 14.29
N ASN A 52 -2.42 0.10 13.85
CA ASN A 52 -1.18 0.42 14.58
C ASN A 52 -0.95 1.95 14.71
N ARG A 53 -1.50 2.74 13.78
CA ARG A 53 -1.54 4.22 13.85
C ARG A 53 -2.81 4.78 14.48
N GLN A 54 -3.65 3.93 15.10
CA GLN A 54 -4.93 4.31 15.71
C GLN A 54 -5.94 4.89 14.70
N ILE A 55 -5.81 4.52 13.43
CA ILE A 55 -6.72 4.92 12.35
C ILE A 55 -7.77 3.81 12.18
N SER A 56 -9.04 4.20 12.21
CA SER A 56 -10.16 3.26 12.06
C SER A 56 -10.30 2.78 10.62
N ALA A 57 -10.26 1.46 10.42
CA ALA A 57 -10.36 0.87 9.09
C ALA A 57 -10.99 -0.53 9.14
N GLU A 58 -11.74 -0.88 8.09
CA GLU A 58 -12.31 -2.22 7.91
C GLU A 58 -12.33 -2.66 6.45
N VAL A 59 -12.35 -3.98 6.24
CA VAL A 59 -12.47 -4.58 4.90
C VAL A 59 -13.93 -4.81 4.56
N ARG A 60 -14.31 -4.45 3.32
CA ARG A 60 -15.61 -4.79 2.70
C ARG A 60 -15.34 -5.57 1.42
N LEU A 61 -15.93 -6.76 1.31
CA LEU A 61 -15.79 -7.59 0.13
C LEU A 61 -16.70 -7.12 -0.99
N ILE A 62 -16.13 -6.99 -2.20
CA ILE A 62 -16.83 -6.62 -3.42
C ILE A 62 -16.69 -7.72 -4.47
N GLY A 63 -17.75 -7.93 -5.24
CA GLY A 63 -17.76 -8.84 -6.37
C GLY A 63 -18.00 -10.30 -5.99
N ALA A 64 -18.31 -11.10 -7.02
CA ALA A 64 -18.49 -12.54 -6.89
C ALA A 64 -17.13 -13.27 -6.80
N GLU A 65 -17.12 -14.46 -6.22
CA GLU A 65 -15.93 -15.29 -6.00
C GLU A 65 -15.18 -15.70 -7.27
N ASN A 66 -15.75 -15.48 -8.46
CA ASN A 66 -15.19 -15.92 -9.74
C ASN A 66 -14.71 -14.74 -10.60
N ALA A 67 -13.57 -14.93 -11.27
CA ALA A 67 -12.79 -13.95 -12.02
C ALA A 67 -13.52 -13.25 -13.21
N ALA A 68 -14.71 -13.68 -13.60
CA ALA A 68 -15.55 -13.04 -14.61
C ALA A 68 -16.62 -12.16 -13.96
N VAL A 69 -16.19 -11.23 -13.10
CA VAL A 69 -17.15 -10.31 -12.48
C VAL A 69 -17.69 -9.37 -13.54
N SER A 70 -19.00 -9.44 -13.79
CA SER A 70 -19.64 -8.52 -14.71
C SER A 70 -19.52 -7.09 -14.14
N PHE A 71 -19.34 -6.13 -15.03
CA PHE A 71 -19.30 -4.70 -14.67
C PHE A 71 -20.53 -4.28 -13.85
N ARG A 72 -21.68 -4.90 -14.13
CA ARG A 72 -22.92 -4.70 -13.42
C ARG A 72 -22.82 -5.16 -11.96
N LEU A 73 -22.36 -6.38 -11.70
CA LEU A 73 -22.24 -6.91 -10.32
C LEU A 73 -21.27 -6.09 -9.46
N LEU A 74 -20.16 -5.64 -10.05
CA LEU A 74 -19.23 -4.73 -9.36
C LEU A 74 -19.89 -3.41 -8.99
N ASN A 75 -20.65 -2.83 -9.93
CA ASN A 75 -21.36 -1.57 -9.68
C ASN A 75 -22.43 -1.72 -8.59
N GLU A 76 -23.20 -2.81 -8.61
CA GLU A 76 -24.20 -3.13 -7.59
C GLU A 76 -23.53 -3.28 -6.22
N SER A 77 -22.50 -4.12 -6.12
CA SER A 77 -21.79 -4.38 -4.85
C SER A 77 -21.13 -3.14 -4.25
N ILE A 78 -20.46 -2.32 -5.07
CA ILE A 78 -19.84 -1.08 -4.58
C ILE A 78 -20.95 -0.08 -4.16
N SER A 79 -22.02 0.04 -4.93
CA SER A 79 -23.15 0.93 -4.59
C SER A 79 -23.80 0.55 -3.26
N GLU A 80 -24.07 -0.74 -3.05
CA GLU A 80 -24.64 -1.26 -1.80
C GLU A 80 -23.77 -0.91 -0.58
N ILE A 81 -22.44 -1.08 -0.70
CA ILE A 81 -21.52 -0.72 0.39
C ILE A 81 -21.57 0.79 0.66
N LEU A 82 -21.53 1.62 -0.39
CA LEU A 82 -21.59 3.07 -0.22
C LEU A 82 -22.90 3.50 0.45
N ASP A 83 -24.02 2.94 0.03
CA ASP A 83 -25.35 3.28 0.54
C ASP A 83 -25.56 2.74 1.96
N ASP A 84 -25.04 1.56 2.31
CA ASP A 84 -25.10 0.99 3.65
C ASP A 84 -24.23 1.76 4.65
N THR A 85 -23.01 2.09 4.23
CA THR A 85 -22.03 2.71 5.13
C THR A 85 -22.15 4.23 5.22
N ASN A 86 -22.89 4.89 4.32
CA ASN A 86 -23.02 6.36 4.28
C ASN A 86 -24.46 6.83 4.04
N LYS A 87 -25.40 6.34 4.84
CA LYS A 87 -26.82 6.72 4.80
C LYS A 87 -27.10 8.21 4.98
N GLU A 88 -26.17 8.89 5.66
CA GLU A 88 -26.25 10.32 5.97
C GLU A 88 -25.67 11.22 4.86
N GLU A 89 -25.17 10.61 3.79
CA GLU A 89 -24.48 11.31 2.69
C GLU A 89 -23.36 12.25 3.17
N ALA A 90 -22.66 11.84 4.24
CA ALA A 90 -21.55 12.60 4.78
C ALA A 90 -20.41 12.76 3.73
N PRO A 91 -19.73 13.92 3.68
CA PRO A 91 -18.63 14.14 2.75
C PRO A 91 -17.60 13.02 2.82
N SER A 92 -17.35 12.37 1.70
CA SER A 92 -16.51 11.18 1.62
C SER A 92 -15.58 11.25 0.43
N ALA A 93 -14.45 10.53 0.52
CA ALA A 93 -13.49 10.40 -0.57
C ALA A 93 -13.46 8.96 -1.12
N PHE A 94 -13.09 8.80 -2.39
CA PHE A 94 -12.96 7.50 -3.01
C PHE A 94 -11.60 7.38 -3.71
N ASN A 95 -10.71 6.62 -3.12
CA ASN A 95 -9.40 6.32 -3.70
C ASN A 95 -9.53 5.29 -4.83
N ILE A 96 -9.25 5.70 -6.05
CA ILE A 96 -9.31 4.85 -7.24
C ILE A 96 -7.93 4.37 -7.72
N THR A 97 -6.88 4.59 -6.92
CA THR A 97 -5.51 4.22 -7.29
C THR A 97 -5.34 2.71 -7.40
N GLY A 98 -5.97 1.97 -6.49
CA GLY A 98 -5.93 0.51 -6.47
C GLY A 98 -7.01 -0.15 -7.31
N GLY A 99 -7.10 -1.48 -7.19
CA GLY A 99 -8.10 -2.27 -7.90
C GLY A 99 -7.81 -2.47 -9.39
N THR A 100 -8.80 -2.99 -10.09
CA THR A 100 -8.75 -3.18 -11.53
C THR A 100 -9.32 -1.96 -12.25
N LYS A 101 -8.98 -1.79 -13.55
CA LYS A 101 -9.55 -0.71 -14.37
C LYS A 101 -11.09 -0.66 -14.32
N PRO A 102 -11.85 -1.77 -14.46
CA PRO A 102 -13.30 -1.74 -14.29
C PRO A 102 -13.76 -1.18 -12.95
N MET A 103 -13.09 -1.54 -11.85
CA MET A 103 -13.39 -1.01 -10.51
C MET A 103 -13.19 0.51 -10.46
N SER A 104 -12.08 1.00 -11.00
CA SER A 104 -11.77 2.44 -11.02
C SER A 104 -12.80 3.22 -11.87
N PHE A 105 -13.23 2.69 -13.02
CA PHE A 105 -14.29 3.29 -13.82
C PHE A 105 -15.62 3.37 -13.08
N ILE A 106 -16.01 2.30 -12.39
CA ILE A 106 -17.24 2.27 -11.58
C ILE A 106 -17.17 3.32 -10.48
N ALA A 107 -16.05 3.36 -9.73
CA ALA A 107 -15.87 4.32 -8.66
C ALA A 107 -15.96 5.77 -9.15
N LEU A 108 -15.39 6.07 -10.32
CA LEU A 108 -15.49 7.38 -10.95
C LEU A 108 -16.95 7.71 -11.34
N LEU A 109 -17.67 6.77 -11.95
CA LEU A 109 -19.08 6.94 -12.32
C LEU A 109 -19.96 7.17 -11.09
N LEU A 110 -19.71 6.42 -10.00
CA LEU A 110 -20.43 6.56 -8.75
C LEU A 110 -20.12 7.89 -8.06
N GLY A 111 -18.87 8.34 -8.10
CA GLY A 111 -18.47 9.65 -7.59
C GLY A 111 -19.12 10.82 -8.33
N ASN A 112 -19.31 10.69 -9.66
CA ASN A 112 -20.02 11.69 -10.44
C ASN A 112 -21.53 11.74 -10.15
N LYS A 113 -22.13 10.61 -9.76
CA LYS A 113 -23.55 10.52 -9.41
C LYS A 113 -23.86 10.95 -7.97
N ARG A 114 -22.88 10.92 -7.08
CA ARG A 114 -23.04 11.23 -5.65
C ARG A 114 -22.29 12.52 -5.30
N PRO A 115 -22.98 13.63 -5.03
CA PRO A 115 -22.33 14.92 -4.73
C PRO A 115 -21.38 14.85 -3.53
N TRP A 116 -21.71 14.03 -2.56
CA TRP A 116 -20.93 13.84 -1.33
C TRP A 116 -19.68 12.96 -1.49
N LEU A 117 -19.48 12.26 -2.64
CA LEU A 117 -18.38 11.34 -2.87
C LEU A 117 -17.36 11.97 -3.83
N ALA A 118 -16.15 12.25 -3.35
CA ALA A 118 -15.08 12.85 -4.13
C ALA A 118 -14.02 11.80 -4.55
N PRO A 119 -13.99 11.35 -5.82
CA PRO A 119 -12.95 10.45 -6.29
C PRO A 119 -11.61 11.15 -6.35
N PHE A 120 -10.55 10.42 -5.97
CA PHE A 120 -9.17 10.87 -6.11
C PHE A 120 -8.24 9.73 -6.53
N TYR A 121 -7.12 10.11 -7.13
CA TYR A 121 -6.02 9.23 -7.50
C TYR A 121 -4.76 9.64 -6.75
N LEU A 122 -4.00 8.67 -6.23
CA LEU A 122 -2.71 8.92 -5.63
C LEU A 122 -1.61 8.81 -6.69
N ASP A 123 -0.93 9.90 -6.98
CA ASP A 123 0.35 9.91 -7.67
C ASP A 123 1.48 9.74 -6.65
N SER A 124 1.93 8.51 -6.46
CA SER A 124 2.99 8.20 -5.50
C SER A 124 4.36 8.73 -5.92
N ILE A 125 4.60 8.95 -7.21
CA ILE A 125 5.85 9.49 -7.74
C ILE A 125 5.88 11.01 -7.55
N GLY A 126 4.80 11.70 -7.95
CA GLY A 126 4.64 13.14 -7.75
C GLY A 126 4.32 13.53 -6.31
N ARG A 127 4.08 12.54 -5.43
CA ARG A 127 3.71 12.73 -4.03
C ARG A 127 2.49 13.62 -3.85
N LYS A 128 1.43 13.34 -4.61
CA LYS A 128 0.21 14.14 -4.61
C LYS A 128 -1.03 13.26 -4.66
N MET A 129 -2.10 13.74 -4.04
CA MET A 129 -3.46 13.27 -4.30
C MET A 129 -4.10 14.18 -5.35
N LEU A 130 -4.58 13.57 -6.44
CA LEU A 130 -5.23 14.26 -7.55
C LEU A 130 -6.74 14.11 -7.41
N TRP A 131 -7.46 15.18 -7.09
CA TRP A 131 -8.91 15.19 -6.91
C TRP A 131 -9.60 15.31 -8.27
N LEU A 132 -10.45 14.34 -8.62
CA LEU A 132 -10.98 14.21 -9.98
C LEU A 132 -12.25 15.04 -10.24
N LYS A 133 -12.86 15.64 -9.22
CA LYS A 133 -14.02 16.52 -9.38
C LYS A 133 -13.67 17.94 -9.81
N ASP A 134 -12.62 18.48 -9.24
CA ASP A 134 -12.21 19.88 -9.41
C ASP A 134 -10.79 20.02 -9.96
N TYR A 135 -10.12 18.90 -10.23
CA TYR A 135 -8.75 18.82 -10.73
C TYR A 135 -7.71 19.46 -9.80
N SER A 136 -8.07 19.62 -8.52
CA SER A 136 -7.12 20.11 -7.52
C SER A 136 -6.12 19.04 -7.11
N GLU A 137 -4.98 19.48 -6.58
CA GLU A 137 -3.90 18.63 -6.09
C GLU A 137 -3.67 18.90 -4.60
N THR A 138 -3.39 17.85 -3.84
CA THR A 138 -2.97 17.94 -2.44
C THR A 138 -1.65 17.21 -2.29
N GLU A 139 -0.63 17.87 -1.78
CA GLU A 139 0.67 17.23 -1.50
C GLU A 139 0.54 16.24 -0.33
N LEU A 140 1.37 15.19 -0.37
CA LEU A 140 1.43 14.21 0.71
C LEU A 140 2.36 14.73 1.81
N GLU A 141 1.82 14.94 2.98
CA GLU A 141 2.54 15.41 4.16
C GLU A 141 3.08 14.23 4.98
N GLU A 142 2.22 13.23 5.21
CA GLU A 142 2.54 12.05 6.00
C GLU A 142 3.44 11.06 5.24
N LYS A 143 4.30 10.38 6.00
CA LYS A 143 5.25 9.38 5.49
C LYS A 143 4.98 8.01 6.10
N ILE A 144 5.34 6.97 5.35
CA ILE A 144 5.36 5.59 5.84
C ILE A 144 6.60 5.41 6.72
N GLU A 145 6.45 4.84 7.88
CA GLU A 145 7.53 4.42 8.75
C GLU A 145 7.92 2.96 8.46
N LEU A 146 9.10 2.53 8.92
CA LEU A 146 9.54 1.15 8.70
C LEU A 146 8.56 0.13 9.30
N LYS A 147 8.02 0.40 10.49
CA LYS A 147 7.03 -0.46 11.13
C LYS A 147 5.76 -0.65 10.28
N ASP A 148 5.32 0.42 9.60
CA ASP A 148 4.18 0.35 8.70
C ASP A 148 4.51 -0.54 7.50
N PHE A 149 5.69 -0.32 6.90
CA PHE A 149 6.14 -1.12 5.75
C PHE A 149 6.20 -2.61 6.09
N ILE A 150 6.73 -2.98 7.25
CA ILE A 150 6.80 -4.36 7.74
C ILE A 150 5.37 -4.93 7.89
N ALA A 151 4.46 -4.19 8.51
CA ALA A 151 3.06 -4.60 8.66
C ALA A 151 2.35 -4.77 7.32
N LEU A 152 2.61 -3.87 6.35
CA LEU A 152 2.07 -3.95 4.98
C LEU A 152 2.58 -5.16 4.18
N CYS A 153 3.75 -5.70 4.56
CA CYS A 153 4.28 -6.96 4.02
C CYS A 153 3.72 -8.20 4.74
N GLY A 154 2.81 -8.03 5.72
CA GLY A 154 2.26 -9.14 6.51
C GLY A 154 3.23 -9.70 7.55
N MET A 155 4.27 -8.94 7.89
CA MET A 155 5.28 -9.32 8.87
C MET A 155 5.03 -8.60 10.20
N GLU A 156 5.54 -9.17 11.29
CA GLU A 156 5.51 -8.58 12.62
C GLU A 156 6.94 -8.35 13.11
N ILE A 157 7.15 -7.25 13.80
CA ILE A 157 8.41 -6.98 14.48
C ILE A 157 8.38 -7.79 15.79
N SER A 158 9.27 -8.76 15.93
CA SER A 158 9.33 -9.63 17.11
C SER A 158 10.12 -9.05 18.29
N ASN A 159 10.93 -8.01 18.06
CA ASN A 159 11.74 -7.35 19.10
C ASN A 159 11.66 -5.83 18.97
N GLU A 160 11.51 -5.13 20.09
CA GLU A 160 11.46 -3.67 20.17
C GLU A 160 12.84 -2.98 19.96
N ASP A 161 13.92 -3.76 19.85
CA ASP A 161 15.29 -3.27 19.71
C ASP A 161 15.72 -2.97 18.26
N ILE A 162 14.78 -2.68 17.37
CA ILE A 162 15.16 -2.17 16.05
C ILE A 162 15.54 -0.70 16.23
N SER A 163 16.85 -0.43 16.23
CA SER A 163 17.37 0.92 16.09
C SER A 163 16.70 1.55 14.85
N GLU A 164 16.09 2.72 15.02
CA GLU A 164 15.41 3.40 13.92
C GLU A 164 16.30 3.39 12.68
N PRO A 165 15.83 2.85 11.56
CA PRO A 165 16.59 2.92 10.33
C PRO A 165 16.81 4.39 10.03
N SER A 166 18.02 4.74 9.63
CA SER A 166 18.34 6.12 9.32
C SER A 166 17.27 6.69 8.38
N GLU A 167 16.85 7.93 8.57
CA GLU A 167 15.93 8.66 7.68
C GLU A 167 16.33 8.51 6.20
N LYS A 168 17.63 8.38 5.95
CA LYS A 168 18.20 8.10 4.62
C LYS A 168 17.70 6.79 3.98
N LEU A 169 17.54 5.72 4.77
CA LEU A 169 17.03 4.44 4.25
C LEU A 169 15.55 4.57 3.88
N LEU A 170 14.77 5.23 4.71
CA LEU A 170 13.36 5.49 4.44
C LEU A 170 13.18 6.37 3.20
N ASP A 171 13.95 7.45 3.08
CA ASP A 171 13.91 8.31 1.90
C ASP A 171 14.31 7.55 0.63
N LEU A 172 15.27 6.65 0.70
CA LEU A 172 15.66 5.79 -0.40
C LEU A 172 14.56 4.80 -0.77
N MET A 173 13.89 4.20 0.22
CA MET A 173 12.74 3.32 -0.02
C MET A 173 11.59 4.08 -0.67
N TYR A 174 11.30 5.29 -0.23
CA TYR A 174 10.29 6.16 -0.84
C TYR A 174 10.61 6.51 -2.29
N GLN A 175 11.85 6.90 -2.57
CA GLN A 175 12.29 7.23 -3.94
C GLN A 175 12.23 6.04 -4.89
N ASN A 176 12.23 4.81 -4.36
CA ASN A 176 12.29 3.59 -5.14
C ASN A 176 11.09 2.65 -4.93
N VAL A 177 9.99 3.16 -4.38
CA VAL A 177 8.76 2.38 -4.08
C VAL A 177 8.32 1.53 -5.26
N THR A 178 8.29 2.09 -6.48
CA THR A 178 7.87 1.35 -7.69
C THR A 178 8.82 0.21 -8.03
N VAL A 179 10.13 0.42 -7.84
CA VAL A 179 11.15 -0.61 -8.08
C VAL A 179 11.05 -1.71 -7.03
N ILE A 180 10.88 -1.33 -5.77
CA ILE A 180 10.70 -2.26 -4.65
C ILE A 180 9.44 -3.11 -4.86
N GLN A 181 8.32 -2.52 -5.27
CA GLN A 181 7.07 -3.23 -5.55
C GLN A 181 7.22 -4.25 -6.68
N ARG A 182 7.84 -3.88 -7.81
CA ARG A 182 8.12 -4.81 -8.91
C ARG A 182 9.07 -5.94 -8.51
N SER A 183 10.00 -5.65 -7.62
CA SER A 183 10.96 -6.63 -7.12
C SER A 183 10.37 -7.55 -6.06
N GLN A 184 9.38 -7.11 -5.28
CA GLN A 184 8.65 -7.94 -4.33
C GLN A 184 7.90 -9.09 -5.02
N GLU A 185 7.27 -8.86 -6.16
CA GLU A 185 6.62 -9.90 -6.95
C GLU A 185 7.61 -10.97 -7.41
N LYS A 186 8.79 -10.53 -7.88
CA LYS A 186 9.86 -11.43 -8.28
C LYS A 186 10.50 -12.14 -7.09
N PHE A 187 10.72 -11.46 -5.98
CA PHE A 187 11.25 -12.03 -4.76
C PHE A 187 10.31 -13.10 -4.18
N ALA A 188 9.02 -12.79 -4.08
CA ALA A 188 7.99 -13.76 -3.68
C ALA A 188 7.96 -14.98 -4.62
N SER A 189 8.12 -14.76 -5.93
CA SER A 189 8.19 -15.84 -6.92
C SER A 189 9.45 -16.70 -6.80
N CYS A 190 10.58 -16.12 -6.40
CA CYS A 190 11.83 -16.84 -6.14
C CYS A 190 11.73 -17.71 -4.88
N ILE A 191 11.08 -17.22 -3.83
CA ILE A 191 10.83 -17.99 -2.59
C ILE A 191 9.85 -19.14 -2.85
N GLN A 192 8.80 -18.92 -3.66
CA GLN A 192 7.77 -19.94 -3.94
C GLN A 192 8.21 -20.99 -4.97
N LYS A 193 9.05 -20.63 -5.96
CA LYS A 193 9.46 -21.56 -7.04
C LYS A 193 10.24 -22.76 -6.57
N ASN A 194 10.86 -22.70 -5.44
CA ASN A 194 11.78 -23.77 -5.03
C ASN A 194 11.24 -24.75 -4.01
N GLY A 195 10.02 -24.62 -3.48
CA GLY A 195 9.34 -25.63 -2.63
C GLY A 195 10.19 -26.37 -1.59
N LYS A 196 11.49 -26.20 -1.64
CA LYS A 196 12.50 -26.66 -0.69
C LYS A 196 12.90 -25.43 0.11
N LYS A 197 12.85 -25.54 1.44
CA LYS A 197 13.46 -24.54 2.34
C LYS A 197 14.85 -24.22 1.78
N THR A 198 14.93 -23.14 1.03
CA THR A 198 16.12 -22.76 0.30
C THR A 198 17.04 -22.03 1.23
N GLN A 199 18.24 -22.52 1.17
CA GLN A 199 19.43 -21.68 1.06
C GLN A 199 19.39 -20.36 1.78
N ASN A 200 20.43 -20.15 2.52
CA ASN A 200 20.85 -18.97 3.25
C ASN A 200 20.11 -17.69 2.83
N PRO A 201 19.39 -16.99 3.71
CA PRO A 201 18.72 -15.74 3.42
C PRO A 201 19.62 -14.70 2.73
N LYS A 202 20.95 -14.77 2.96
CA LYS A 202 21.96 -13.94 2.29
C LYS A 202 21.95 -14.11 0.76
N ASP A 203 21.79 -15.31 0.24
CA ASP A 203 21.85 -15.57 -1.21
C ASP A 203 20.58 -15.03 -1.89
N SER A 204 19.43 -15.18 -1.25
CA SER A 204 18.16 -14.66 -1.73
C SER A 204 18.13 -13.13 -1.75
N PHE A 205 18.74 -12.49 -0.77
CA PHE A 205 18.83 -11.04 -0.71
C PHE A 205 19.88 -10.47 -1.66
N GLN A 206 21.00 -11.15 -1.86
CA GLN A 206 21.99 -10.80 -2.87
C GLN A 206 21.40 -10.87 -4.27
N GLN A 207 20.59 -11.87 -4.56
CA GLN A 207 19.88 -11.99 -5.83
C GLN A 207 18.84 -10.88 -6.01
N PHE A 208 18.11 -10.53 -4.97
CA PHE A 208 17.20 -9.38 -4.93
C PHE A 208 17.92 -8.06 -5.22
N LEU A 209 19.10 -7.83 -4.62
CA LEU A 209 19.92 -6.63 -4.88
C LEU A 209 20.45 -6.61 -6.30
N ALA A 210 20.85 -7.75 -6.87
CA ALA A 210 21.29 -7.84 -8.25
C ALA A 210 20.17 -7.46 -9.22
N GLU A 211 18.95 -7.96 -9.01
CA GLU A 211 17.78 -7.61 -9.82
C GLU A 211 17.33 -6.15 -9.63
N LEU A 212 17.44 -5.61 -8.41
CA LEU A 212 17.27 -4.17 -8.16
C LEU A 212 18.27 -3.36 -8.96
N SER A 213 19.55 -3.79 -8.99
CA SER A 213 20.62 -3.07 -9.67
C SER A 213 20.44 -3.00 -11.19
N GLU A 214 19.81 -4.01 -11.81
CA GLU A 214 19.48 -3.99 -13.22
C GLU A 214 18.38 -2.97 -13.58
N ASN A 215 17.51 -2.63 -12.63
CA ASN A 215 16.36 -1.75 -12.83
C ASN A 215 16.55 -0.34 -12.26
N MET A 216 17.63 -0.09 -11.55
CA MET A 216 17.95 1.21 -10.94
C MET A 216 19.05 1.95 -11.69
N SER A 217 18.98 3.27 -11.70
CA SER A 217 20.10 4.07 -12.23
C SER A 217 21.37 3.86 -11.39
N LYS A 218 22.56 3.94 -12.03
CA LYS A 218 23.86 3.80 -11.35
C LYS A 218 24.00 4.71 -10.10
N LYS A 219 23.38 5.87 -10.13
CA LYS A 219 23.36 6.83 -9.00
C LYS A 219 22.61 6.28 -7.79
N HIS A 220 21.51 5.59 -8.00
CA HIS A 220 20.73 4.98 -6.91
C HIS A 220 21.45 3.76 -6.32
N ILE A 221 22.08 2.93 -7.16
CA ILE A 221 22.87 1.77 -6.71
C ILE A 221 23.99 2.21 -5.76
N GLN A 222 24.69 3.29 -6.08
CA GLN A 222 25.74 3.83 -5.22
C GLN A 222 25.23 4.33 -3.87
N SER A 223 23.98 4.77 -3.79
CA SER A 223 23.37 5.22 -2.53
C SER A 223 22.97 4.06 -1.62
N TRP A 224 22.60 2.89 -2.17
CA TRP A 224 22.23 1.70 -1.40
C TRP A 224 23.44 0.94 -0.83
N LYS A 225 24.55 0.93 -1.52
CA LYS A 225 25.74 0.17 -1.17
C LYS A 225 26.31 0.46 0.24
N PRO A 226 26.44 1.73 0.68
CA PRO A 226 26.89 2.06 2.03
C PRO A 226 25.92 1.58 3.09
N LEU A 227 24.60 1.76 2.90
CA LEU A 227 23.57 1.37 3.85
C LEU A 227 23.50 -0.16 4.02
N TRP A 228 23.72 -0.89 2.92
CA TRP A 228 23.81 -2.35 2.96
C TRP A 228 25.03 -2.84 3.72
N ASN A 229 26.17 -2.22 3.49
CA ASN A 229 27.40 -2.58 4.20
C ASN A 229 27.29 -2.29 5.71
N GLU A 230 26.60 -1.23 6.10
CA GLU A 230 26.32 -0.88 7.49
C GLU A 230 25.39 -1.92 8.13
N TYR A 231 24.32 -2.32 7.44
CA TYR A 231 23.40 -3.36 7.89
C TYR A 231 24.09 -4.72 8.06
N THR A 232 24.87 -5.16 7.07
CA THR A 232 25.59 -6.44 7.13
C THR A 232 26.73 -6.45 8.16
N ALA A 233 27.32 -5.30 8.45
CA ALA A 233 28.34 -5.18 9.52
C ALA A 233 27.71 -5.33 10.90
N THR A 234 26.50 -4.78 11.12
CA THR A 234 25.74 -4.94 12.36
C THR A 234 25.32 -6.40 12.57
N GLU A 235 24.84 -7.07 11.52
CA GLU A 235 24.40 -8.47 11.60
C GLU A 235 25.54 -9.44 11.94
N SER A 236 26.75 -9.18 11.46
CA SER A 236 27.93 -9.98 11.81
C SER A 236 28.36 -9.83 13.29
N SER A 237 28.04 -8.70 13.93
CA SER A 237 28.29 -8.51 15.36
C SER A 237 27.31 -9.30 16.26
N TRP A 238 26.08 -9.54 15.79
CA TRP A 238 25.07 -10.33 16.53
C TRP A 238 25.35 -11.84 16.50
N GLN A 239 25.95 -12.35 15.41
CA GLN A 239 26.32 -13.78 15.31
C GLN A 239 27.56 -14.14 16.15
N GLN A 240 28.31 -13.16 16.62
CA GLN A 240 29.45 -13.38 17.53
C GLN A 240 29.09 -13.34 19.03
N GLN A 241 27.85 -12.90 19.35
CA GLN A 241 27.34 -12.80 20.72
C GLN A 241 26.34 -13.89 21.11
N ALA A 242 25.95 -14.77 20.16
CA ALA A 242 25.06 -15.93 20.36
C ALA A 242 25.86 -17.23 20.31
#